data_0abd299ba00bccc1a0ac42ad797960c6
#
_entry.id   0abd299ba00bccc1a0ac42ad797960c6
#
_cell.length_a   1.000
_cell.length_b   1.000
_cell.length_c   1.000
_cell.angle_alpha   90.00
_cell.angle_beta   90.00
_cell.angle_gamma   90.00
#
_symmetry.space_group_name_H-M   'P 1'
#
loop_
_entity.id
_entity.type
_entity.pdbx_description
1 polymer ?
#
loop_
_entity_poly.entity_id
_entity_poly.type
_entity_poly.pdbx_seq_one_letter_code
_entity_poly.pdbx_strand_id
1 'polypeptide(L)'
;ILFFSSISFFLVLYSFHPEDPGWGMISENVPKNFYGEIGSILSGLVIREFGILPGLLLSSILFVWSLKLFNETNIKFFKTKILTIIFMIFLSSIGGTYFEISIIQKLNLNFSIFSQNGLSEWLLSTFSRKISNLMAFDITLSQTVLGLASLIISLLLFFWILSTSEKEVN
;
A
#
# COMPACT_ATOMS: atom_id res chain seq x y z
N ILE A 1 -22.65 -2.70 3.46
CA ILE A 1 -21.94 -1.55 2.88
C ILE A 1 -20.45 -1.83 2.83
N LEU A 2 -19.75 -2.11 3.93
CA LEU A 2 -18.28 -2.29 3.98
C LEU A 2 -17.76 -3.38 3.03
N PHE A 3 -18.49 -4.49 2.87
CA PHE A 3 -18.16 -5.59 1.97
C PHE A 3 -18.10 -5.11 0.50
N PHE A 4 -19.14 -4.42 0.06
CA PHE A 4 -19.17 -3.88 -1.30
C PHE A 4 -18.12 -2.79 -1.51
N SER A 5 -17.90 -1.94 -0.51
CA SER A 5 -16.84 -0.92 -0.57
C SER A 5 -15.45 -1.52 -0.71
N SER A 6 -15.16 -2.64 -0.03
CA SER A 6 -13.85 -3.31 -0.14
C SER A 6 -13.61 -3.90 -1.53
N ILE A 7 -14.63 -4.52 -2.13
CA ILE A 7 -14.57 -5.04 -3.50
C ILE A 7 -14.43 -3.90 -4.50
N SER A 8 -15.24 -2.84 -4.36
CA SER A 8 -15.15 -1.67 -5.23
C SER A 8 -13.77 -1.02 -5.16
N PHE A 9 -13.20 -0.87 -3.97
CA PHE A 9 -11.87 -0.33 -3.78
C PHE A 9 -10.79 -1.21 -4.44
N PHE A 10 -10.89 -2.53 -4.29
CA PHE A 10 -10.00 -3.47 -5.00
C PHE A 10 -10.11 -3.32 -6.52
N LEU A 11 -11.33 -3.25 -7.07
CA LEU A 11 -11.54 -3.08 -8.51
C LEU A 11 -11.02 -1.73 -9.03
N VAL A 12 -11.14 -0.67 -8.25
CA VAL A 12 -10.56 0.66 -8.55
C VAL A 12 -9.05 0.56 -8.68
N LEU A 13 -8.36 -0.15 -7.78
CA LEU A 13 -6.91 -0.35 -7.84
C LEU A 13 -6.51 -1.30 -8.97
N TYR A 14 -7.26 -2.37 -9.18
CA TYR A 14 -7.00 -3.35 -10.24
C TYR A 14 -7.11 -2.75 -11.65
N SER A 15 -8.06 -1.84 -11.85
CA SER A 15 -8.26 -1.17 -13.13
C SER A 15 -7.49 0.14 -13.30
N PHE A 16 -6.47 0.38 -12.46
CA PHE A 16 -5.59 1.53 -12.61
C PHE A 16 -4.88 1.52 -13.97
N HIS A 17 -4.89 2.66 -14.64
CA HIS A 17 -4.15 2.89 -15.87
C HIS A 17 -3.28 4.14 -15.74
N PRO A 18 -1.97 4.04 -16.06
CA PRO A 18 -1.03 5.15 -15.83
C PRO A 18 -1.36 6.44 -16.61
N GLU A 19 -2.01 6.29 -17.78
CA GLU A 19 -2.36 7.40 -18.66
C GLU A 19 -3.74 8.02 -18.36
N ASP A 20 -4.49 7.46 -17.41
CA ASP A 20 -5.79 7.99 -17.03
C ASP A 20 -5.64 9.37 -16.39
N PRO A 21 -6.56 10.32 -16.70
CA PRO A 21 -6.60 11.60 -16.02
C PRO A 21 -6.92 11.39 -14.55
N GLY A 22 -6.29 12.19 -13.69
CA GLY A 22 -6.54 12.07 -12.25
C GLY A 22 -5.41 12.59 -11.40
N TRP A 23 -5.23 12.01 -10.21
CA TRP A 23 -4.20 12.45 -9.29
C TRP A 23 -2.79 12.37 -9.92
N GLY A 24 -2.11 13.51 -10.02
CA GLY A 24 -0.75 13.60 -10.54
C GLY A 24 -0.63 13.43 -12.07
N MET A 25 -1.74 13.35 -12.82
CA MET A 25 -1.74 13.23 -14.26
C MET A 25 -2.82 14.10 -14.89
N ILE A 26 -2.40 15.01 -15.77
CA ILE A 26 -3.31 15.79 -16.62
C ILE A 26 -3.34 15.10 -17.98
N SER A 27 -4.47 14.60 -18.38
CA SER A 27 -4.69 13.92 -19.65
C SER A 27 -6.08 14.25 -20.18
N GLU A 28 -6.21 14.41 -21.50
CA GLU A 28 -7.50 14.56 -22.19
C GLU A 28 -8.12 13.20 -22.55
N ASN A 29 -7.48 12.10 -22.18
CA ASN A 29 -7.96 10.76 -22.46
C ASN A 29 -9.21 10.43 -21.66
N VAL A 30 -10.09 9.62 -22.23
CA VAL A 30 -11.21 9.03 -21.50
C VAL A 30 -10.65 8.03 -20.48
N PRO A 31 -11.04 8.11 -19.19
CA PRO A 31 -10.59 7.18 -18.17
C PRO A 31 -10.89 5.73 -18.51
N LYS A 32 -9.90 4.86 -18.44
CA LYS A 32 -10.04 3.40 -18.64
C LYS A 32 -10.38 2.65 -17.36
N ASN A 33 -10.28 3.33 -16.20
CA ASN A 33 -10.65 2.76 -14.91
C ASN A 33 -12.12 2.36 -14.89
N PHE A 34 -12.46 1.21 -14.28
CA PHE A 34 -13.84 0.68 -14.20
C PHE A 34 -14.84 1.65 -13.55
N TYR A 35 -14.37 2.53 -12.69
CA TYR A 35 -15.16 3.57 -12.01
C TYR A 35 -14.99 4.96 -12.66
N GLY A 36 -14.52 5.00 -13.92
CA GLY A 36 -14.32 6.24 -14.66
C GLY A 36 -13.37 7.21 -13.97
N GLU A 37 -13.69 8.50 -14.02
CA GLU A 37 -12.85 9.58 -13.49
C GLU A 37 -12.62 9.46 -11.97
N ILE A 38 -13.64 9.12 -11.20
CA ILE A 38 -13.51 8.94 -9.74
C ILE A 38 -12.57 7.79 -9.44
N GLY A 39 -12.68 6.67 -10.16
CA GLY A 39 -11.79 5.53 -10.01
C GLY A 39 -10.35 5.87 -10.38
N SER A 40 -10.12 6.61 -11.46
CA SER A 40 -8.77 7.02 -11.87
C SER A 40 -8.10 7.98 -10.89
N ILE A 41 -8.86 8.93 -10.30
CA ILE A 41 -8.37 9.82 -9.25
C ILE A 41 -7.97 9.03 -8.00
N LEU A 42 -8.85 8.14 -7.51
CA LEU A 42 -8.59 7.35 -6.30
C LEU A 42 -7.44 6.36 -6.48
N SER A 43 -7.42 5.61 -7.57
CA SER A 43 -6.33 4.68 -7.86
C SER A 43 -5.01 5.40 -8.09
N GLY A 44 -5.04 6.53 -8.78
CA GLY A 44 -3.88 7.39 -8.99
C GLY A 44 -3.30 7.90 -7.68
N LEU A 45 -4.14 8.41 -6.77
CA LEU A 45 -3.72 8.85 -5.43
C LEU A 45 -3.03 7.72 -4.66
N VAL A 46 -3.65 6.55 -4.61
CA VAL A 46 -3.11 5.43 -3.82
C VAL A 46 -1.84 4.87 -4.45
N ILE A 47 -1.87 4.57 -5.75
CA ILE A 47 -0.77 3.86 -6.41
C ILE A 47 0.43 4.76 -6.65
N ARG A 48 0.22 6.03 -7.03
CA ARG A 48 1.33 6.95 -7.29
C ARG A 48 2.00 7.45 -6.02
N GLU A 49 1.23 7.71 -4.95
CA GLU A 49 1.82 8.22 -3.70
C GLU A 49 2.36 7.11 -2.80
N PHE A 50 1.64 6.00 -2.67
CA PHE A 50 1.97 4.95 -1.71
C PHE A 50 2.43 3.63 -2.35
N GLY A 51 2.17 3.43 -3.63
CA GLY A 51 2.41 2.16 -4.32
C GLY A 51 1.20 1.22 -4.27
N ILE A 52 1.26 0.14 -5.03
CA ILE A 52 0.15 -0.83 -5.12
C ILE A 52 0.00 -1.67 -3.84
N LEU A 53 1.11 -2.02 -3.19
CA LEU A 53 1.12 -2.92 -2.03
C LEU A 53 0.27 -2.41 -0.85
N PRO A 54 0.39 -1.15 -0.39
CA PRO A 54 -0.46 -0.60 0.65
C PRO A 54 -1.95 -0.65 0.32
N GLY A 55 -2.30 -0.35 -0.93
CA GLY A 55 -3.68 -0.41 -1.42
C GLY A 55 -4.27 -1.82 -1.35
N LEU A 56 -3.51 -2.83 -1.78
CA LEU A 56 -3.91 -4.23 -1.72
C LEU A 56 -4.07 -4.73 -0.27
N LEU A 57 -3.15 -4.36 0.61
CA LEU A 57 -3.24 -4.71 2.03
C LEU A 57 -4.47 -4.06 2.68
N LEU A 58 -4.72 -2.78 2.38
CA LEU A 58 -5.88 -2.07 2.90
C LEU A 58 -7.20 -2.67 2.41
N SER A 59 -7.33 -2.97 1.12
CA SER A 59 -8.52 -3.61 0.57
C SER A 59 -8.79 -4.97 1.21
N SER A 60 -7.72 -5.76 1.45
CA SER A 60 -7.80 -7.05 2.14
C SER A 60 -8.27 -6.92 3.60
N ILE A 61 -7.79 -5.91 4.33
CA ILE A 61 -8.23 -5.62 5.70
C ILE A 61 -9.73 -5.27 5.71
N LEU A 62 -10.15 -4.36 4.83
CA LEU A 62 -11.55 -3.96 4.73
C LEU A 62 -12.45 -5.16 4.41
N PHE A 63 -12.00 -6.04 3.51
CA PHE A 63 -12.73 -7.26 3.15
C PHE A 63 -12.87 -8.20 4.36
N VAL A 64 -11.78 -8.54 5.04
CA VAL A 64 -11.82 -9.44 6.21
C VAL A 64 -12.63 -8.82 7.36
N TRP A 65 -12.50 -7.52 7.60
CA TRP A 65 -13.31 -6.85 8.63
C TRP A 65 -14.79 -6.84 8.29
N SER A 66 -15.14 -6.71 7.00
CA SER A 66 -16.55 -6.80 6.60
C SER A 66 -17.14 -8.18 6.85
N LEU A 67 -16.38 -9.24 6.61
CA LEU A 67 -16.80 -10.62 6.93
C LEU A 67 -16.94 -10.84 8.44
N LYS A 68 -16.02 -10.29 9.26
CA LYS A 68 -16.11 -10.37 10.71
C LYS A 68 -17.36 -9.69 11.23
N LEU A 69 -17.65 -8.49 10.75
CA LEU A 69 -18.86 -7.76 11.13
C LEU A 69 -20.14 -8.47 10.66
N PHE A 70 -20.09 -9.09 9.49
CA PHE A 70 -21.23 -9.90 9.00
C PHE A 70 -21.51 -11.11 9.88
N ASN A 71 -20.46 -11.74 10.42
CA ASN A 71 -20.55 -12.88 11.34
C ASN A 71 -20.72 -12.45 12.83
N GLU A 72 -21.09 -11.19 13.07
CA GLU A 72 -21.31 -10.63 14.41
C GLU A 72 -20.09 -10.77 15.35
N THR A 73 -18.89 -10.90 14.79
CA THR A 73 -17.67 -11.00 15.58
C THR A 73 -17.12 -9.60 15.87
N ASN A 74 -16.86 -9.33 17.16
CA ASN A 74 -16.28 -8.05 17.58
C ASN A 74 -14.81 -7.97 17.19
N ILE A 75 -14.39 -6.80 16.68
CA ILE A 75 -12.98 -6.52 16.40
C ILE A 75 -12.34 -5.99 17.68
N LYS A 76 -11.60 -6.84 18.39
CA LYS A 76 -10.85 -6.42 19.59
C LYS A 76 -9.79 -5.38 19.22
N PHE A 77 -9.56 -4.42 20.13
CA PHE A 77 -8.59 -3.35 19.95
C PHE A 77 -8.80 -2.49 18.69
N PHE A 78 -10.05 -2.25 18.32
CA PHE A 78 -10.41 -1.54 17.07
C PHE A 78 -9.64 -0.21 16.89
N LYS A 79 -9.60 0.65 17.93
CA LYS A 79 -8.88 1.94 17.88
C LYS A 79 -7.38 1.76 17.63
N THR A 80 -6.75 0.80 18.31
CA THR A 80 -5.33 0.51 18.14
C THR A 80 -5.06 -0.05 16.74
N LYS A 81 -5.94 -0.92 16.23
CA LYS A 81 -5.82 -1.48 14.88
C LYS A 81 -5.94 -0.40 13.80
N ILE A 82 -6.82 0.58 13.97
CA ILE A 82 -6.89 1.73 13.03
C ILE A 82 -5.56 2.50 13.00
N LEU A 83 -5.01 2.82 14.18
CA LEU A 83 -3.72 3.50 14.24
C LEU A 83 -2.61 2.65 13.58
N THR A 84 -2.61 1.36 13.81
CA THR A 84 -1.64 0.43 13.21
C THR A 84 -1.77 0.35 11.70
N ILE A 85 -2.98 0.48 11.13
CA ILE A 85 -3.18 0.54 9.67
C ILE A 85 -2.41 1.71 9.06
N ILE A 86 -2.41 2.87 9.70
CA ILE A 86 -1.67 4.04 9.22
C ILE A 86 -0.17 3.72 9.16
N PHE A 87 0.40 3.16 10.23
CA PHE A 87 1.81 2.73 10.26
C PHE A 87 2.11 1.67 9.20
N MET A 88 1.24 0.69 9.04
CA MET A 88 1.36 -0.36 8.04
C MET A 88 1.39 0.22 6.62
N ILE A 89 0.54 1.20 6.30
CA ILE A 89 0.51 1.87 5.00
C ILE A 89 1.88 2.51 4.71
N PHE A 90 2.44 3.28 5.64
CA PHE A 90 3.74 3.90 5.46
C PHE A 90 4.87 2.88 5.30
N LEU A 91 4.91 1.85 6.14
CA LEU A 91 5.94 0.82 6.07
C LEU A 91 5.82 -0.04 4.80
N SER A 92 4.61 -0.43 4.42
CA SER A 92 4.40 -1.19 3.18
C SER A 92 4.68 -0.36 1.93
N SER A 93 4.49 0.95 2.00
CA SER A 93 4.87 1.88 0.93
C SER A 93 6.38 1.88 0.72
N ILE A 94 7.18 2.05 1.78
CA ILE A 94 8.65 2.00 1.70
C ILE A 94 9.14 0.64 1.20
N GLY A 95 8.60 -0.45 1.76
CA GLY A 95 8.99 -1.81 1.38
C GLY A 95 8.58 -2.17 -0.04
N GLY A 96 7.38 -1.77 -0.47
CA GLY A 96 6.87 -1.96 -1.83
C GLY A 96 7.73 -1.24 -2.86
N THR A 97 8.05 0.03 -2.63
CA THR A 97 8.92 0.82 -3.53
C THR A 97 10.31 0.21 -3.67
N TYR A 98 10.91 -0.25 -2.55
CA TYR A 98 12.19 -0.96 -2.61
C TYR A 98 12.09 -2.23 -3.46
N PHE A 99 11.04 -3.02 -3.28
CA PHE A 99 10.81 -4.24 -4.04
C PHE A 99 10.66 -3.96 -5.54
N GLU A 100 9.88 -2.94 -5.90
CA GLU A 100 9.71 -2.48 -7.28
C GLU A 100 11.04 -2.08 -7.91
N ILE A 101 11.80 -1.18 -7.26
CA ILE A 101 13.11 -0.73 -7.77
C ILE A 101 14.07 -1.91 -7.94
N SER A 102 14.15 -2.81 -6.95
CA SER A 102 15.14 -3.90 -6.94
C SER A 102 14.83 -5.00 -7.95
N ILE A 103 13.55 -5.37 -8.11
CA ILE A 103 13.15 -6.49 -8.99
C ILE A 103 12.95 -6.02 -10.43
N ILE A 104 12.27 -4.90 -10.62
CA ILE A 104 11.96 -4.35 -11.94
C ILE A 104 13.24 -3.99 -12.67
N GLN A 105 14.20 -3.36 -11.99
CA GLN A 105 15.51 -3.06 -12.58
C GLN A 105 16.32 -4.32 -12.93
N LYS A 106 16.29 -5.36 -12.08
CA LYS A 106 16.99 -6.62 -12.35
C LYS A 106 16.39 -7.42 -13.50
N LEU A 107 15.07 -7.35 -13.69
CA LEU A 107 14.37 -8.12 -14.72
C LEU A 107 14.22 -7.36 -16.04
N ASN A 108 14.76 -6.14 -16.16
CA ASN A 108 14.59 -5.27 -17.33
C ASN A 108 13.10 -5.13 -17.77
N LEU A 109 12.20 -5.27 -16.82
CA LEU A 109 10.78 -5.08 -17.09
C LEU A 109 10.53 -3.58 -17.23
N ASN A 110 10.08 -3.14 -18.39
CA ASN A 110 9.66 -1.75 -18.63
C ASN A 110 8.35 -1.41 -17.88
N PHE A 111 8.26 -1.81 -16.63
CA PHE A 111 7.18 -1.43 -15.73
C PHE A 111 7.49 -0.09 -15.04
N SER A 112 7.58 0.98 -15.81
CA SER A 112 7.58 2.36 -15.26
C SER A 112 6.21 2.77 -14.68
N ILE A 113 5.39 1.79 -14.26
CA ILE A 113 3.98 1.99 -13.91
C ILE A 113 3.82 2.47 -12.47
N PHE A 114 4.80 2.19 -11.60
CA PHE A 114 4.66 2.35 -10.17
C PHE A 114 5.57 3.46 -9.65
N SER A 115 4.99 4.44 -8.97
CA SER A 115 5.63 5.45 -8.13
C SER A 115 6.90 6.16 -8.67
N GLN A 116 6.85 6.73 -9.86
CA GLN A 116 7.88 7.71 -10.21
C GLN A 116 7.59 9.03 -9.45
N ASN A 117 8.43 9.36 -8.48
CA ASN A 117 8.41 10.58 -7.67
C ASN A 117 7.26 10.71 -6.64
N GLY A 118 6.68 9.63 -6.18
CA GLY A 118 5.67 9.65 -5.13
C GLY A 118 6.25 9.79 -3.71
N LEU A 119 5.37 9.94 -2.73
CA LEU A 119 5.72 10.05 -1.31
C LEU A 119 6.51 8.83 -0.83
N SER A 120 6.24 7.64 -1.38
CA SER A 120 6.93 6.39 -1.06
C SER A 120 8.42 6.41 -1.43
N GLU A 121 8.76 6.90 -2.62
CA GLU A 121 10.15 7.03 -3.07
C GLU A 121 10.90 8.10 -2.27
N TRP A 122 10.24 9.22 -1.99
CA TRP A 122 10.79 10.25 -1.13
C TRP A 122 11.09 9.73 0.29
N LEU A 123 10.19 8.95 0.87
CA LEU A 123 10.41 8.31 2.18
C LEU A 123 11.61 7.36 2.13
N LEU A 124 11.64 6.42 1.16
CA LEU A 124 12.73 5.46 1.02
C LEU A 124 14.07 6.17 0.87
N SER A 125 14.17 7.16 -0.01
CA SER A 125 15.42 7.89 -0.30
C SER A 125 15.87 8.74 0.89
N THR A 126 14.94 9.39 1.60
CA THR A 126 15.25 10.26 2.73
C THR A 126 15.74 9.46 3.93
N PHE A 127 15.02 8.38 4.28
CA PHE A 127 15.40 7.54 5.42
C PHE A 127 16.67 6.74 5.15
N SER A 128 16.83 6.18 3.94
CA SER A 128 18.07 5.45 3.60
C SER A 128 19.31 6.34 3.62
N ARG A 129 19.19 7.59 3.18
CA ARG A 129 20.29 8.57 3.25
C ARG A 129 20.65 8.91 4.70
N LYS A 130 19.66 9.06 5.59
CA LYS A 130 19.92 9.27 7.01
C LYS A 130 20.61 8.07 7.66
N ILE A 131 20.18 6.84 7.36
CA ILE A 131 20.79 5.61 7.86
C ILE A 131 22.22 5.46 7.33
N SER A 132 22.45 5.72 6.05
CA SER A 132 23.77 5.72 5.43
C SER A 132 24.74 6.68 6.16
N ASN A 133 24.29 7.89 6.44
CA ASN A 133 25.09 8.89 7.16
C ASN A 133 25.38 8.52 8.61
N LEU A 134 24.43 7.87 9.30
CA LEU A 134 24.59 7.49 10.71
C LEU A 134 25.46 6.24 10.91
N MET A 135 25.35 5.28 10.00
CA MET A 135 26.01 3.97 10.15
C MET A 135 27.22 3.79 9.21
N ALA A 136 27.59 4.82 8.43
CA ALA A 136 28.62 4.76 7.40
C ALA A 136 28.43 3.59 6.40
N PHE A 137 27.18 3.19 6.17
CA PHE A 137 26.83 2.19 5.18
C PHE A 137 26.73 2.81 3.77
N ASP A 138 26.96 1.99 2.75
CA ASP A 138 26.63 2.39 1.39
C ASP A 138 25.11 2.64 1.28
N ILE A 139 24.72 3.62 0.45
CA ILE A 139 23.33 4.04 0.30
C ILE A 139 22.46 2.88 -0.23
N THR A 140 22.99 2.06 -1.12
CA THR A 140 22.31 0.88 -1.67
C THR A 140 22.05 -0.17 -0.59
N LEU A 141 23.00 -0.40 0.30
CA LEU A 141 22.84 -1.30 1.45
C LEU A 141 21.80 -0.74 2.41
N SER A 142 21.82 0.56 2.69
CA SER A 142 20.84 1.23 3.55
C SER A 142 19.42 1.13 2.99
N GLN A 143 19.24 1.28 1.68
CA GLN A 143 17.95 1.08 1.00
C GLN A 143 17.46 -0.37 1.11
N THR A 144 18.38 -1.33 0.95
CA THR A 144 18.05 -2.76 1.05
C THR A 144 17.58 -3.12 2.46
N VAL A 145 18.33 -2.72 3.47
CA VAL A 145 17.98 -3.00 4.87
C VAL A 145 16.66 -2.35 5.25
N LEU A 146 16.49 -1.06 4.92
CA LEU A 146 15.27 -0.32 5.22
C LEU A 146 14.07 -0.91 4.49
N GLY A 147 14.20 -1.20 3.20
CA GLY A 147 13.12 -1.74 2.38
C GLY A 147 12.66 -3.12 2.86
N LEU A 148 13.60 -4.05 3.10
CA LEU A 148 13.26 -5.39 3.60
C LEU A 148 12.68 -5.35 5.01
N ALA A 149 13.29 -4.57 5.92
CA ALA A 149 12.79 -4.46 7.29
C ALA A 149 11.37 -3.86 7.31
N SER A 150 11.12 -2.79 6.56
CA SER A 150 9.80 -2.17 6.50
C SER A 150 8.75 -3.10 5.89
N LEU A 151 9.10 -3.90 4.88
CA LEU A 151 8.21 -4.88 4.27
C LEU A 151 7.85 -6.00 5.27
N ILE A 152 8.85 -6.57 5.96
CA ILE A 152 8.60 -7.62 6.97
C ILE A 152 7.72 -7.08 8.11
N ILE A 153 8.05 -5.91 8.64
CA ILE A 153 7.27 -5.31 9.73
C ILE A 153 5.84 -5.02 9.26
N SER A 154 5.64 -4.48 8.05
CA SER A 154 4.30 -4.22 7.53
C SER A 154 3.46 -5.48 7.40
N LEU A 155 4.04 -6.60 6.96
CA LEU A 155 3.36 -7.89 6.89
C LEU A 155 3.01 -8.44 8.28
N LEU A 156 3.91 -8.32 9.26
CA LEU A 156 3.61 -8.70 10.63
C LEU A 156 2.45 -7.89 11.22
N LEU A 157 2.44 -6.57 10.98
CA LEU A 157 1.33 -5.69 11.38
C LEU A 157 0.03 -6.06 10.66
N PHE A 158 0.10 -6.39 9.38
CA PHE A 158 -1.05 -6.84 8.61
C PHE A 158 -1.68 -8.10 9.22
N PHE A 159 -0.88 -9.14 9.51
CA PHE A 159 -1.39 -10.35 10.15
C PHE A 159 -1.95 -10.08 11.55
N TRP A 160 -1.32 -9.18 12.32
CA TRP A 160 -1.84 -8.78 13.63
C TRP A 160 -3.19 -8.05 13.50
N ILE A 161 -3.36 -7.15 12.52
CA ILE A 161 -4.63 -6.46 12.25
C ILE A 161 -5.72 -7.46 11.88
N LEU A 162 -5.38 -8.48 11.08
CA LEU A 162 -6.30 -9.53 10.67
C LEU A 162 -6.58 -10.54 11.76
N SER A 163 -5.76 -10.63 12.82
CA SER A 163 -5.91 -11.63 13.87
C SER A 163 -7.35 -11.68 14.38
N THR A 164 -7.89 -12.89 14.49
CA THR A 164 -9.22 -13.14 15.00
C THR A 164 -9.25 -12.82 16.49
N SER A 165 -10.25 -12.07 16.94
CA SER A 165 -10.59 -12.13 18.36
C SER A 165 -11.20 -13.50 18.61
N GLU A 166 -10.73 -14.20 19.65
CA GLU A 166 -11.42 -15.38 20.12
C GLU A 166 -12.88 -14.99 20.39
N LYS A 167 -13.82 -15.84 19.94
CA LYS A 167 -15.21 -15.71 20.36
C LYS A 167 -15.17 -15.77 21.88
N GLU A 168 -15.72 -14.78 22.55
CA GLU A 168 -16.06 -14.96 23.96
C GLU A 168 -17.05 -16.10 23.99
N VAL A 169 -16.58 -17.29 24.39
CA VAL A 169 -17.43 -18.41 24.72
C VAL A 169 -18.04 -18.01 26.05
N ASN A 170 -19.28 -17.47 26.00
CA ASN A 170 -20.13 -17.31 27.14
C ASN A 170 -20.81 -18.65 27.43
#